data_875b4fbc58494f5f32f5973c27cf0bae
#
_entry.id   875b4fbc58494f5f32f5973c27cf0bae
#
_cell.length_a   1.000
_cell.length_b   1.000
_cell.length_c   1.000
_cell.angle_alpha   90.00
_cell.angle_beta   90.00
_cell.angle_gamma   90.00
#
_symmetry.space_group_name_H-M   'P 1'
#
loop_
_entity.id
_entity.type
_entity.pdbx_description
1 polymer ?
#
loop_
_entity_poly.entity_id
_entity_poly.type
_entity_poly.pdbx_seq_one_letter_code
_entity_poly.pdbx_strand_id
1 'polypeptide(L)'
;GATTENPYFEVNKALVSRSRIFELTPLDEDDLRAVVAQALADDERGYGRVDVALAPDALDHLVNVANGDARALLNAVELAVDTTEQDASGRVVITREVAEGSIQRRAVLYDKEGDAHFDTISAFIKSIRGSDPDAALYWLAKMIYAGEDPRYVFRRLLVLAGEDVGMADPQALVVTAAAAQAFDYVGLPEGRFHLAQATLYLATAPKSNSTLGFFDALAAVQHEREAEVPNHLKDASRDAEGLGHGEGYAYPHAYRDHWVAQQYLPAALQGKLFYQPSDVGHEASVRVDVQRRREAQLAAMLETTDPPTGTGTRGAAGRPLSERSADRWLERTVSRTGERLAAIRDQVIDHAAIERHSTVLDLKAGTGLLTWEALRRAPEGQVWALSDDAENAASLRRMAGNLPELQQPQVVVAAPDAAQGAVELAQFDSILGRNTLVDVLRQDPQRADRSTASALSSYLRALHALLADTGTLVLAEPDVRNAQRLYRLVDLSAVAGLRDALIAAEESIYSSLSVPTPDEVAQAATAAGFSEVRLASRSFTSRERLGRDTVAAWFERGAATATYADHLHSTISAQDVETLRSVFVRQLAETETAWTVSYYFLTTRRGTSARDPLV
;
A
#
# COMPACT_ATOMS: atom_id res chain seq x y z
N GLY A 1 -35.01 -25.33 32.42
CA GLY A 1 -35.20 -25.84 31.07
C GLY A 1 -33.94 -26.50 30.56
N ALA A 2 -34.05 -27.24 29.49
CA ALA A 2 -32.93 -27.83 28.76
C ALA A 2 -33.08 -27.38 27.28
N THR A 3 -31.98 -27.13 26.62
CA THR A 3 -31.93 -26.77 25.20
C THR A 3 -30.69 -27.40 24.57
N THR A 4 -30.76 -27.72 23.29
CA THR A 4 -29.63 -28.13 22.47
C THR A 4 -28.90 -26.93 21.88
N GLU A 5 -29.49 -25.71 21.97
CA GLU A 5 -28.96 -24.47 21.46
C GLU A 5 -28.09 -23.77 22.50
N ASN A 6 -27.18 -22.89 22.02
CA ASN A 6 -26.32 -22.13 22.91
C ASN A 6 -27.16 -21.15 23.76
N PRO A 7 -27.24 -21.34 25.08
CA PRO A 7 -28.11 -20.51 25.94
C PRO A 7 -27.72 -19.06 26.02
N TYR A 8 -26.49 -18.68 25.65
CA TYR A 8 -26.03 -17.29 25.62
C TYR A 8 -26.62 -16.50 24.45
N PHE A 9 -27.09 -17.18 23.40
CA PHE A 9 -27.75 -16.57 22.25
C PHE A 9 -29.26 -16.68 22.31
N GLU A 10 -29.79 -17.85 22.72
CA GLU A 10 -31.22 -18.16 22.66
C GLU A 10 -32.00 -17.71 23.91
N VAL A 11 -31.34 -17.66 25.06
CA VAL A 11 -32.00 -17.33 26.32
C VAL A 11 -31.74 -15.86 26.69
N ASN A 12 -32.80 -15.19 27.20
CA ASN A 12 -32.68 -13.81 27.66
C ASN A 12 -31.51 -13.65 28.65
N LYS A 13 -30.59 -12.69 28.33
CA LYS A 13 -29.36 -12.44 29.11
C LYS A 13 -29.62 -12.23 30.61
N ALA A 14 -30.77 -11.64 30.97
CA ALA A 14 -31.17 -11.47 32.39
C ALA A 14 -31.51 -12.79 33.10
N LEU A 15 -31.97 -13.79 32.38
CA LEU A 15 -32.19 -15.16 32.90
C LEU A 15 -30.89 -15.93 33.01
N VAL A 16 -30.05 -15.84 31.97
CA VAL A 16 -28.72 -16.48 31.95
C VAL A 16 -27.87 -16.01 33.12
N SER A 17 -27.83 -14.71 33.39
CA SER A 17 -27.03 -14.11 34.48
C SER A 17 -27.48 -14.53 35.89
N ARG A 18 -28.72 -15.07 36.05
CA ARG A 18 -29.30 -15.52 37.31
C ARG A 18 -29.45 -17.02 37.37
N SER A 19 -29.00 -17.76 36.36
CA SER A 19 -29.11 -19.22 36.24
C SER A 19 -27.73 -19.84 36.29
N ARG A 20 -27.68 -21.10 36.74
CA ARG A 20 -26.50 -21.95 36.53
C ARG A 20 -26.70 -22.74 35.26
N ILE A 21 -25.73 -22.68 34.38
CA ILE A 21 -25.69 -23.48 33.15
C ILE A 21 -24.89 -24.71 33.44
N PHE A 22 -25.47 -25.88 33.09
CA PHE A 22 -24.81 -27.17 33.10
C PHE A 22 -24.75 -27.65 31.67
N GLU A 23 -23.56 -27.84 31.16
CA GLU A 23 -23.34 -28.46 29.86
C GLU A 23 -23.36 -29.99 30.02
N LEU A 24 -24.20 -30.65 29.21
CA LEU A 24 -24.28 -32.10 29.14
C LEU A 24 -23.47 -32.56 27.94
N THR A 25 -22.52 -33.43 28.18
CA THR A 25 -21.75 -34.07 27.11
C THR A 25 -22.48 -35.26 26.53
N PRO A 26 -22.28 -35.64 25.25
CA PRO A 26 -22.76 -36.90 24.71
C PRO A 26 -22.32 -38.07 25.58
N LEU A 27 -23.16 -39.10 25.66
CA LEU A 27 -22.84 -40.34 26.39
C LEU A 27 -21.67 -41.06 25.70
N ASP A 28 -20.77 -41.61 26.50
CA ASP A 28 -19.70 -42.45 25.96
C ASP A 28 -20.20 -43.89 25.64
N GLU A 29 -19.32 -44.71 25.08
CA GLU A 29 -19.68 -46.08 24.69
C GLU A 29 -20.07 -46.94 25.88
N ASP A 30 -19.43 -46.77 27.05
CA ASP A 30 -19.71 -47.51 28.25
C ASP A 30 -21.06 -47.11 28.85
N ASP A 31 -21.39 -45.83 28.83
CA ASP A 31 -22.70 -45.29 29.22
C ASP A 31 -23.81 -45.89 28.34
N LEU A 32 -23.59 -45.89 27.00
CA LEU A 32 -24.55 -46.43 26.05
C LEU A 32 -24.77 -47.96 26.24
N ARG A 33 -23.70 -48.70 26.50
CA ARG A 33 -23.80 -50.14 26.85
C ARG A 33 -24.59 -50.37 28.13
N ALA A 34 -24.37 -49.54 29.15
CA ALA A 34 -25.12 -49.59 30.39
C ALA A 34 -26.62 -49.31 30.18
N VAL A 35 -26.95 -48.32 29.30
CA VAL A 35 -28.34 -48.01 28.93
C VAL A 35 -29.02 -49.20 28.27
N VAL A 36 -28.36 -49.89 27.32
CA VAL A 36 -28.92 -51.10 26.68
C VAL A 36 -29.09 -52.21 27.68
N ALA A 37 -28.07 -52.48 28.52
CA ALA A 37 -28.15 -53.47 29.53
C ALA A 37 -29.31 -53.24 30.50
N GLN A 38 -29.53 -51.99 30.91
CA GLN A 38 -30.66 -51.60 31.76
C GLN A 38 -32.00 -51.82 31.03
N ALA A 39 -32.11 -51.41 29.75
CA ALA A 39 -33.36 -51.61 28.99
C ALA A 39 -33.71 -53.08 28.78
N LEU A 40 -32.73 -53.96 28.60
CA LEU A 40 -32.95 -55.41 28.49
C LEU A 40 -33.29 -56.08 29.82
N ALA A 41 -32.88 -55.47 30.94
CA ALA A 41 -33.12 -56.02 32.27
C ALA A 41 -34.40 -55.51 32.98
N ASP A 42 -34.98 -54.39 32.49
CA ASP A 42 -36.13 -53.73 33.13
C ASP A 42 -37.42 -54.43 32.77
N ASP A 43 -38.07 -54.99 33.82
CA ASP A 43 -39.34 -55.79 33.72
C ASP A 43 -40.58 -54.90 33.48
N GLU A 44 -40.49 -53.59 33.79
CA GLU A 44 -41.66 -52.70 33.73
C GLU A 44 -41.67 -51.82 32.46
N ARG A 45 -40.50 -51.32 32.06
CA ARG A 45 -40.36 -50.38 31.01
C ARG A 45 -39.48 -50.84 29.84
N GLY A 46 -38.87 -52.02 29.98
CA GLY A 46 -37.98 -52.62 28.99
C GLY A 46 -38.35 -54.01 28.62
N TYR A 47 -37.36 -54.83 28.28
CA TYR A 47 -37.52 -56.21 27.80
C TYR A 47 -37.18 -57.26 28.81
N GLY A 48 -37.13 -56.96 30.12
CA GLY A 48 -36.76 -57.94 31.16
C GLY A 48 -37.65 -59.16 31.22
N ARG A 49 -38.87 -59.13 30.62
CA ARG A 49 -39.80 -60.27 30.52
C ARG A 49 -39.65 -61.13 29.26
N VAL A 50 -38.80 -60.66 28.32
CA VAL A 50 -38.51 -61.35 27.06
C VAL A 50 -37.08 -61.87 27.13
N ASP A 51 -36.87 -63.09 26.76
CA ASP A 51 -35.51 -63.67 26.69
C ASP A 51 -34.83 -63.17 25.43
N VAL A 52 -34.07 -62.10 25.58
CA VAL A 52 -33.33 -61.44 24.48
C VAL A 52 -31.85 -61.77 24.56
N ALA A 53 -31.31 -62.37 23.50
CA ALA A 53 -29.89 -62.63 23.35
C ALA A 53 -29.32 -61.65 22.35
N LEU A 54 -28.66 -60.59 22.83
CA LEU A 54 -27.96 -59.59 21.98
C LEU A 54 -26.51 -60.03 21.80
N ALA A 55 -26.10 -60.30 20.56
CA ALA A 55 -24.73 -60.65 20.23
C ALA A 55 -23.76 -59.50 20.53
N PRO A 56 -22.53 -59.73 21.02
CA PRO A 56 -21.59 -58.69 21.37
C PRO A 56 -21.26 -57.78 20.20
N ASP A 57 -21.09 -58.33 19.01
CA ASP A 57 -20.82 -57.57 17.76
C ASP A 57 -22.02 -56.75 17.27
N ALA A 58 -23.26 -57.23 17.58
CA ALA A 58 -24.47 -56.46 17.36
C ALA A 58 -24.55 -55.26 18.31
N LEU A 59 -24.26 -55.46 19.61
CA LEU A 59 -24.19 -54.37 20.59
C LEU A 59 -23.13 -53.34 20.23
N ASP A 60 -21.94 -53.79 19.86
CA ASP A 60 -20.85 -52.89 19.41
C ASP A 60 -21.27 -52.05 18.22
N HIS A 61 -21.97 -52.67 17.27
CA HIS A 61 -22.49 -51.97 16.10
C HIS A 61 -23.55 -50.93 16.47
N LEU A 62 -24.53 -51.27 17.29
CA LEU A 62 -25.59 -50.39 17.77
C LEU A 62 -25.02 -49.17 18.52
N VAL A 63 -24.10 -49.39 19.46
CA VAL A 63 -23.44 -48.35 20.26
C VAL A 63 -22.63 -47.40 19.35
N ASN A 64 -21.85 -47.97 18.43
CA ASN A 64 -21.03 -47.15 17.50
C ASN A 64 -21.90 -46.26 16.61
N VAL A 65 -23.02 -46.77 16.10
CA VAL A 65 -23.91 -46.01 15.22
C VAL A 65 -24.71 -44.96 15.99
N ALA A 66 -25.09 -45.24 17.24
CA ALA A 66 -25.83 -44.31 18.10
C ALA A 66 -25.02 -43.04 18.45
N ASN A 67 -23.68 -43.10 18.42
CA ASN A 67 -22.79 -41.95 18.54
C ASN A 67 -23.15 -40.99 19.71
N GLY A 68 -23.41 -41.53 20.89
CA GLY A 68 -23.74 -40.77 22.11
C GLY A 68 -25.24 -40.46 22.29
N ASP A 69 -26.12 -40.90 21.38
CA ASP A 69 -27.57 -40.69 21.46
C ASP A 69 -28.28 -41.95 21.98
N ALA A 70 -28.62 -41.93 23.28
CA ALA A 70 -29.34 -43.03 23.92
C ALA A 70 -30.75 -43.27 23.35
N ARG A 71 -31.45 -42.24 22.86
CA ARG A 71 -32.79 -42.39 22.28
C ARG A 71 -32.71 -43.12 20.94
N ALA A 72 -31.79 -42.75 20.10
CA ALA A 72 -31.56 -43.42 18.81
C ALA A 72 -31.15 -44.87 19.05
N LEU A 73 -30.29 -45.13 20.03
CA LEU A 73 -29.87 -46.46 20.43
C LEU A 73 -31.05 -47.33 20.91
N LEU A 74 -31.86 -46.81 21.83
CA LEU A 74 -33.01 -47.57 22.39
C LEU A 74 -34.07 -47.85 21.31
N ASN A 75 -34.35 -46.90 20.42
CA ASN A 75 -35.26 -47.11 19.28
C ASN A 75 -34.75 -48.22 18.34
N ALA A 76 -33.45 -48.28 18.10
CA ALA A 76 -32.87 -49.35 17.28
C ALA A 76 -32.93 -50.70 17.96
N VAL A 77 -32.69 -50.76 19.27
CA VAL A 77 -32.86 -51.98 20.06
C VAL A 77 -34.33 -52.44 20.07
N GLU A 78 -35.29 -51.52 20.29
CA GLU A 78 -36.72 -51.76 20.23
C GLU A 78 -37.13 -52.38 18.91
N LEU A 79 -36.73 -51.72 17.78
CA LEU A 79 -37.03 -52.23 16.46
C LEU A 79 -36.43 -53.61 16.20
N ALA A 80 -35.19 -53.86 16.66
CA ALA A 80 -34.51 -55.13 16.51
C ALA A 80 -35.24 -56.25 17.27
N VAL A 81 -35.69 -55.97 18.51
CA VAL A 81 -36.43 -56.93 19.30
C VAL A 81 -37.80 -57.20 18.71
N ASP A 82 -38.56 -56.18 18.35
CA ASP A 82 -39.94 -56.25 17.88
C ASP A 82 -40.09 -56.93 16.50
N THR A 83 -39.04 -56.78 15.64
CA THR A 83 -39.05 -57.34 14.27
C THR A 83 -38.40 -58.73 14.17
N THR A 84 -37.76 -59.21 15.21
CA THR A 84 -37.11 -60.53 15.21
C THR A 84 -38.02 -61.61 15.80
N GLU A 85 -38.29 -62.68 15.01
CA GLU A 85 -39.07 -63.79 15.46
C GLU A 85 -38.32 -64.58 16.56
N GLN A 86 -39.07 -65.06 17.54
CA GLN A 86 -38.53 -65.94 18.59
C GLN A 86 -38.07 -67.24 17.97
N ASP A 87 -36.93 -67.75 18.44
CA ASP A 87 -36.45 -69.07 18.06
C ASP A 87 -37.31 -70.21 18.70
N ALA A 88 -36.98 -71.46 18.38
CA ALA A 88 -37.71 -72.64 18.89
C ALA A 88 -37.71 -72.77 20.46
N SER A 89 -36.83 -71.98 21.11
CA SER A 89 -36.77 -71.96 22.61
C SER A 89 -37.52 -70.73 23.18
N GLY A 90 -38.13 -69.92 22.37
CA GLY A 90 -38.82 -68.66 22.77
C GLY A 90 -37.89 -67.47 23.00
N ARG A 91 -36.65 -67.54 22.54
CA ARG A 91 -35.62 -66.49 22.67
C ARG A 91 -35.55 -65.63 21.42
N VAL A 92 -35.44 -64.32 21.59
CA VAL A 92 -35.14 -63.36 20.52
C VAL A 92 -33.62 -63.22 20.39
N VAL A 93 -33.06 -63.63 19.25
CA VAL A 93 -31.61 -63.53 18.98
C VAL A 93 -31.33 -62.42 18.06
N ILE A 94 -30.68 -61.34 18.55
CA ILE A 94 -30.28 -60.19 17.78
C ILE A 94 -28.85 -60.40 17.32
N THR A 95 -28.67 -60.71 16.03
CA THR A 95 -27.39 -60.83 15.36
C THR A 95 -26.96 -59.42 14.81
N ARG A 96 -25.73 -59.35 14.33
CA ARG A 96 -25.23 -58.14 13.68
C ARG A 96 -26.09 -57.74 12.46
N GLU A 97 -26.52 -58.69 11.64
CA GLU A 97 -27.37 -58.42 10.48
C GLU A 97 -28.73 -57.85 10.90
N VAL A 98 -29.32 -58.33 11.98
CA VAL A 98 -30.55 -57.77 12.55
C VAL A 98 -30.30 -56.33 13.04
N ALA A 99 -29.20 -56.11 13.75
CA ALA A 99 -28.82 -54.78 14.22
C ALA A 99 -28.60 -53.81 13.06
N GLU A 100 -27.92 -54.24 11.98
CA GLU A 100 -27.72 -53.43 10.76
C GLU A 100 -29.07 -53.11 10.09
N GLY A 101 -30.01 -54.02 10.06
CA GLY A 101 -31.36 -53.81 9.51
C GLY A 101 -32.24 -52.88 10.35
N SER A 102 -32.04 -52.84 11.67
CA SER A 102 -32.79 -51.99 12.61
C SER A 102 -32.28 -50.53 12.67
N ILE A 103 -31.13 -50.27 12.10
CA ILE A 103 -30.56 -48.92 12.10
C ILE A 103 -30.69 -48.27 10.71
N GLN A 104 -31.48 -47.25 10.62
CA GLN A 104 -31.39 -46.31 9.49
C GLN A 104 -30.16 -45.43 9.72
N ARG A 105 -29.16 -45.51 8.84
CA ARG A 105 -27.92 -44.75 8.71
C ARG A 105 -27.50 -43.87 9.92
N ARG A 106 -26.24 -44.02 10.33
CA ARG A 106 -25.60 -43.20 11.38
C ARG A 106 -26.04 -41.76 11.26
N ALA A 107 -26.83 -41.28 12.22
CA ALA A 107 -27.13 -39.86 12.32
C ALA A 107 -25.85 -39.14 12.77
N VAL A 108 -25.18 -38.45 11.86
CA VAL A 108 -24.19 -37.47 12.27
C VAL A 108 -24.96 -36.37 12.99
N LEU A 109 -24.58 -36.10 14.25
CA LEU A 109 -25.09 -34.95 14.98
C LEU A 109 -24.71 -33.67 14.23
N TYR A 110 -25.56 -33.27 13.32
CA TYR A 110 -25.46 -32.06 12.52
C TYR A 110 -26.86 -31.51 12.38
N ASP A 111 -27.19 -30.62 13.30
CA ASP A 111 -28.43 -29.86 13.19
C ASP A 111 -28.24 -28.77 12.15
N LYS A 112 -29.03 -28.77 11.07
CA LYS A 112 -28.93 -27.81 9.96
C LYS A 112 -29.27 -26.38 10.34
N GLU A 113 -29.93 -26.19 11.47
CA GLU A 113 -30.37 -24.86 11.96
C GLU A 113 -29.75 -24.52 13.34
N GLY A 114 -28.97 -25.43 13.95
CA GLY A 114 -28.38 -25.27 15.27
C GLY A 114 -26.89 -24.88 15.28
N ASP A 115 -26.36 -24.69 16.50
CA ASP A 115 -24.96 -24.28 16.76
C ASP A 115 -23.93 -25.22 16.08
N ALA A 116 -24.19 -26.51 15.96
CA ALA A 116 -23.30 -27.49 15.33
C ALA A 116 -23.08 -27.22 13.82
N HIS A 117 -24.08 -26.65 13.12
CA HIS A 117 -23.94 -26.17 11.73
C HIS A 117 -22.94 -25.02 11.63
N PHE A 118 -23.13 -23.99 12.47
CA PHE A 118 -22.26 -22.81 12.48
C PHE A 118 -20.83 -23.15 12.91
N ASP A 119 -20.66 -24.07 13.86
CA ASP A 119 -19.36 -24.53 14.33
C ASP A 119 -18.61 -25.32 13.24
N THR A 120 -19.30 -26.21 12.52
CA THR A 120 -18.68 -27.01 11.47
C THR A 120 -18.24 -26.15 10.28
N ILE A 121 -19.11 -25.23 9.80
CA ILE A 121 -18.73 -24.31 8.71
C ILE A 121 -17.62 -23.34 9.16
N SER A 122 -17.64 -22.90 10.41
CA SER A 122 -16.59 -22.07 10.99
C SER A 122 -15.24 -22.80 11.04
N ALA A 123 -15.24 -24.07 11.46
CA ALA A 123 -14.05 -24.92 11.46
C ALA A 123 -13.52 -25.13 10.03
N PHE A 124 -14.40 -25.39 9.07
CA PHE A 124 -14.07 -25.52 7.65
C PHE A 124 -13.36 -24.27 7.12
N ILE A 125 -13.96 -23.09 7.28
CA ILE A 125 -13.40 -21.82 6.81
C ILE A 125 -12.07 -21.51 7.52
N LYS A 126 -11.98 -21.73 8.84
CA LYS A 126 -10.74 -21.50 9.60
C LYS A 126 -9.62 -22.45 9.18
N SER A 127 -9.92 -23.70 8.81
CA SER A 127 -8.93 -24.65 8.29
C SER A 127 -8.36 -24.18 6.96
N ILE A 128 -9.20 -23.70 6.03
CA ILE A 128 -8.76 -23.14 4.75
C ILE A 128 -7.92 -21.87 4.98
N ARG A 129 -8.38 -20.96 5.84
CA ARG A 129 -7.65 -19.74 6.22
C ARG A 129 -6.30 -20.06 6.84
N GLY A 130 -6.24 -21.10 7.67
CA GLY A 130 -5.02 -21.60 8.31
C GLY A 130 -4.12 -22.41 7.37
N SER A 131 -4.52 -22.61 6.10
CA SER A 131 -3.78 -23.39 5.10
C SER A 131 -3.56 -24.86 5.52
N ASP A 132 -4.57 -25.46 6.17
CA ASP A 132 -4.62 -26.89 6.50
C ASP A 132 -5.58 -27.62 5.54
N PRO A 133 -5.08 -28.23 4.45
CA PRO A 133 -5.91 -28.88 3.45
C PRO A 133 -6.57 -30.17 3.98
N ASP A 134 -5.93 -30.88 4.91
CA ASP A 134 -6.45 -32.13 5.46
C ASP A 134 -7.64 -31.86 6.39
N ALA A 135 -7.51 -30.90 7.30
CA ALA A 135 -8.62 -30.47 8.13
C ALA A 135 -9.78 -29.91 7.30
N ALA A 136 -9.48 -29.11 6.25
CA ALA A 136 -10.49 -28.57 5.35
C ALA A 136 -11.28 -29.69 4.64
N LEU A 137 -10.61 -30.70 4.11
CA LEU A 137 -11.27 -31.85 3.49
C LEU A 137 -12.11 -32.66 4.51
N TYR A 138 -11.64 -32.82 5.75
CA TYR A 138 -12.39 -33.50 6.79
C TYR A 138 -13.70 -32.78 7.10
N TRP A 139 -13.64 -31.47 7.32
CA TRP A 139 -14.84 -30.70 7.64
C TRP A 139 -15.80 -30.60 6.43
N LEU A 140 -15.27 -30.50 5.21
CA LEU A 140 -16.09 -30.61 3.99
C LEU A 140 -16.81 -31.95 3.92
N ALA A 141 -16.09 -33.05 4.11
CA ALA A 141 -16.67 -34.39 4.07
C ALA A 141 -17.76 -34.56 5.14
N LYS A 142 -17.54 -34.06 6.36
CA LYS A 142 -18.52 -34.08 7.44
C LYS A 142 -19.80 -33.33 7.05
N MET A 143 -19.70 -32.12 6.47
CA MET A 143 -20.86 -31.34 6.01
C MET A 143 -21.64 -32.10 4.92
N ILE A 144 -20.95 -32.58 3.89
CA ILE A 144 -21.61 -33.29 2.76
C ILE A 144 -22.24 -34.60 3.21
N TYR A 145 -21.60 -35.33 4.13
CA TYR A 145 -22.15 -36.54 4.69
C TYR A 145 -23.42 -36.27 5.50
N ALA A 146 -23.45 -35.17 6.25
CA ALA A 146 -24.62 -34.74 7.02
C ALA A 146 -25.75 -34.14 6.15
N GLY A 147 -25.54 -34.03 4.82
CA GLY A 147 -26.52 -33.53 3.86
C GLY A 147 -26.61 -32.03 3.78
N GLU A 148 -25.53 -31.31 4.09
CA GLU A 148 -25.43 -29.85 3.86
C GLU A 148 -25.62 -29.52 2.39
N ASP A 149 -26.25 -28.38 2.11
CA ASP A 149 -26.39 -27.88 0.73
C ASP A 149 -25.02 -27.51 0.14
N PRO A 150 -24.56 -28.22 -0.91
CA PRO A 150 -23.29 -27.91 -1.55
C PRO A 150 -23.20 -26.46 -2.06
N ARG A 151 -24.33 -25.85 -2.44
CA ARG A 151 -24.37 -24.44 -2.89
C ARG A 151 -24.10 -23.48 -1.73
N TYR A 152 -24.51 -23.83 -0.52
CA TYR A 152 -24.13 -23.08 0.67
C TYR A 152 -22.63 -23.15 0.92
N VAL A 153 -22.01 -24.33 0.78
CA VAL A 153 -20.56 -24.50 0.88
C VAL A 153 -19.85 -23.64 -0.18
N PHE A 154 -20.28 -23.70 -1.45
CA PHE A 154 -19.68 -22.85 -2.50
C PHE A 154 -19.84 -21.36 -2.22
N ARG A 155 -20.97 -20.89 -1.69
CA ARG A 155 -21.09 -19.47 -1.26
C ARG A 155 -20.02 -19.08 -0.25
N ARG A 156 -19.75 -19.95 0.72
CA ARG A 156 -18.72 -19.70 1.73
C ARG A 156 -17.31 -19.70 1.13
N LEU A 157 -17.03 -20.60 0.19
CA LEU A 157 -15.76 -20.65 -0.54
C LEU A 157 -15.56 -19.41 -1.42
N LEU A 158 -16.60 -18.92 -2.09
CA LEU A 158 -16.53 -17.68 -2.90
C LEU A 158 -16.23 -16.44 -2.04
N VAL A 159 -16.85 -16.34 -0.87
CA VAL A 159 -16.54 -15.27 0.08
C VAL A 159 -15.07 -15.36 0.53
N LEU A 160 -14.61 -16.54 0.93
CA LEU A 160 -13.23 -16.79 1.36
C LEU A 160 -12.21 -16.49 0.23
N ALA A 161 -12.55 -16.85 -1.01
CA ALA A 161 -11.70 -16.53 -2.16
C ALA A 161 -11.46 -15.03 -2.32
N GLY A 162 -12.47 -14.19 -2.02
CA GLY A 162 -12.34 -12.73 -2.07
C GLY A 162 -11.78 -12.11 -0.80
N GLU A 163 -12.08 -12.67 0.38
CA GLU A 163 -11.73 -12.13 1.70
C GLU A 163 -10.33 -12.55 2.15
N ASP A 164 -10.03 -13.88 2.12
CA ASP A 164 -8.84 -14.45 2.73
C ASP A 164 -7.70 -14.71 1.74
N VAL A 165 -8.01 -15.09 0.50
CA VAL A 165 -7.02 -15.23 -0.58
C VAL A 165 -6.84 -13.90 -1.29
N GLY A 166 -7.95 -13.25 -1.66
CA GLY A 166 -7.99 -11.91 -2.21
C GLY A 166 -7.05 -11.72 -3.39
N MET A 167 -6.31 -10.63 -3.36
CA MET A 167 -5.36 -10.25 -4.40
C MET A 167 -4.02 -10.99 -4.34
N ALA A 168 -3.77 -11.81 -3.31
CA ALA A 168 -2.58 -12.67 -3.31
C ALA A 168 -2.63 -13.70 -4.43
N ASP A 169 -3.84 -14.21 -4.74
CA ASP A 169 -4.09 -15.05 -5.91
C ASP A 169 -5.44 -14.72 -6.57
N PRO A 170 -5.49 -13.83 -7.56
CA PRO A 170 -6.72 -13.46 -8.27
C PRO A 170 -7.44 -14.64 -8.95
N GLN A 171 -6.74 -15.76 -9.22
CA GLN A 171 -7.32 -16.95 -9.81
C GLN A 171 -8.23 -17.72 -8.82
N ALA A 172 -8.07 -17.49 -7.53
CA ALA A 172 -8.86 -18.18 -6.49
C ALA A 172 -10.38 -18.01 -6.71
N LEU A 173 -10.82 -16.80 -7.02
CA LEU A 173 -12.24 -16.53 -7.31
C LEU A 173 -12.68 -17.21 -8.60
N VAL A 174 -11.85 -17.20 -9.64
CA VAL A 174 -12.16 -17.81 -10.96
C VAL A 174 -12.29 -19.32 -10.82
N VAL A 175 -11.33 -19.96 -10.17
CA VAL A 175 -11.35 -21.43 -9.94
C VAL A 175 -12.55 -21.84 -9.12
N THR A 176 -12.84 -21.11 -8.04
CA THR A 176 -13.98 -21.41 -7.17
C THR A 176 -15.32 -21.23 -7.90
N ALA A 177 -15.46 -20.17 -8.68
CA ALA A 177 -16.67 -19.93 -9.47
C ALA A 177 -16.86 -21.00 -10.56
N ALA A 178 -15.79 -21.38 -11.26
CA ALA A 178 -15.83 -22.45 -12.26
C ALA A 178 -16.19 -23.80 -11.65
N ALA A 179 -15.65 -24.12 -10.46
CA ALA A 179 -15.98 -25.34 -9.72
C ALA A 179 -17.48 -25.36 -9.29
N ALA A 180 -18.02 -24.22 -8.85
CA ALA A 180 -19.43 -24.09 -8.50
C ALA A 180 -20.34 -24.29 -9.72
N GLN A 181 -19.98 -23.70 -10.87
CA GLN A 181 -20.72 -23.92 -12.14
C GLN A 181 -20.65 -25.37 -12.60
N ALA A 182 -19.45 -25.98 -12.54
CA ALA A 182 -19.29 -27.40 -12.91
C ALA A 182 -20.14 -28.31 -12.01
N PHE A 183 -20.22 -28.01 -10.71
CA PHE A 183 -21.09 -28.72 -9.77
C PHE A 183 -22.57 -28.64 -10.18
N ASP A 184 -23.04 -27.48 -10.63
CA ASP A 184 -24.45 -27.32 -11.05
C ASP A 184 -24.81 -28.18 -12.29
N TYR A 185 -23.84 -28.49 -13.17
CA TYR A 185 -24.03 -29.40 -14.30
C TYR A 185 -23.95 -30.88 -13.89
N VAL A 186 -23.06 -31.23 -12.97
CA VAL A 186 -22.73 -32.62 -12.64
C VAL A 186 -23.60 -33.17 -11.50
N GLY A 187 -23.80 -32.36 -10.44
CA GLY A 187 -24.52 -32.76 -9.25
C GLY A 187 -23.79 -33.80 -8.40
N LEU A 188 -24.46 -34.30 -7.32
CA LEU A 188 -23.94 -35.36 -6.49
C LEU A 188 -24.30 -36.75 -7.12
N PRO A 189 -23.44 -37.77 -6.95
CA PRO A 189 -22.25 -37.80 -6.04
C PRO A 189 -20.95 -37.26 -6.68
N GLU A 190 -20.81 -37.18 -7.99
CA GLU A 190 -19.57 -36.86 -8.68
C GLU A 190 -19.12 -35.39 -8.47
N GLY A 191 -20.06 -34.47 -8.25
CA GLY A 191 -19.79 -33.08 -7.93
C GLY A 191 -18.94 -32.86 -6.67
N ARG A 192 -18.72 -33.91 -5.83
CA ARG A 192 -17.77 -33.87 -4.70
C ARG A 192 -16.35 -33.59 -5.14
N PHE A 193 -15.97 -33.98 -6.35
CA PHE A 193 -14.64 -33.66 -6.89
C PHE A 193 -14.46 -32.16 -7.08
N HIS A 194 -15.48 -31.44 -7.52
CA HIS A 194 -15.43 -29.98 -7.70
C HIS A 194 -15.37 -29.23 -6.37
N LEU A 195 -16.10 -29.70 -5.35
CA LEU A 195 -16.01 -29.20 -3.97
C LEU A 195 -14.61 -29.38 -3.39
N ALA A 196 -14.06 -30.61 -3.52
CA ALA A 196 -12.71 -30.92 -3.05
C ALA A 196 -11.64 -30.09 -3.77
N GLN A 197 -11.75 -29.94 -5.10
CA GLN A 197 -10.83 -29.14 -5.90
C GLN A 197 -10.81 -27.68 -5.45
N ALA A 198 -11.98 -27.04 -5.31
CA ALA A 198 -12.06 -25.66 -4.84
C ALA A 198 -11.50 -25.50 -3.42
N THR A 199 -11.83 -26.43 -2.52
CA THR A 199 -11.33 -26.45 -1.14
C THR A 199 -9.82 -26.55 -1.09
N LEU A 200 -9.22 -27.50 -1.81
CA LEU A 200 -7.77 -27.71 -1.85
C LEU A 200 -7.05 -26.51 -2.47
N TYR A 201 -7.61 -25.96 -3.56
CA TYR A 201 -7.05 -24.77 -4.18
C TYR A 201 -6.97 -23.61 -3.19
N LEU A 202 -8.09 -23.30 -2.52
CA LEU A 202 -8.13 -22.22 -1.54
C LEU A 202 -7.27 -22.49 -0.31
N ALA A 203 -7.20 -23.74 0.17
CA ALA A 203 -6.36 -24.10 1.32
C ALA A 203 -4.86 -23.92 1.02
N THR A 204 -4.44 -24.19 -0.22
CA THR A 204 -3.02 -24.09 -0.63
C THR A 204 -2.62 -22.76 -1.24
N ALA A 205 -3.58 -21.90 -1.62
CA ALA A 205 -3.31 -20.57 -2.16
C ALA A 205 -2.65 -19.64 -1.12
N PRO A 206 -1.81 -18.68 -1.55
CA PRO A 206 -1.33 -17.62 -0.66
C PRO A 206 -2.51 -16.80 -0.12
N LYS A 207 -2.37 -16.27 1.10
CA LYS A 207 -3.44 -15.54 1.80
C LYS A 207 -3.14 -14.05 1.89
N SER A 208 -4.14 -13.21 1.57
CA SER A 208 -4.12 -11.77 1.79
C SER A 208 -5.51 -11.22 2.03
N ASN A 209 -5.64 -10.43 3.05
CA ASN A 209 -6.87 -9.73 3.38
C ASN A 209 -6.87 -8.25 2.93
N SER A 210 -6.03 -7.89 1.99
CA SER A 210 -5.88 -6.51 1.49
C SER A 210 -7.19 -5.91 0.93
N THR A 211 -8.12 -6.76 0.50
CA THR A 211 -9.48 -6.37 0.08
C THR A 211 -10.31 -5.75 1.20
N LEU A 212 -9.96 -5.96 2.48
CA LEU A 212 -10.59 -5.29 3.63
C LEU A 212 -10.37 -3.77 3.62
N GLY A 213 -9.39 -3.27 2.86
CA GLY A 213 -9.19 -1.85 2.60
C GLY A 213 -10.43 -1.13 2.05
N PHE A 214 -11.39 -1.87 1.45
CA PHE A 214 -12.71 -1.32 1.09
C PHE A 214 -13.50 -0.87 2.33
N PHE A 215 -13.44 -1.62 3.42
CA PHE A 215 -14.16 -1.27 4.66
C PHE A 215 -13.52 -0.08 5.36
N ASP A 216 -12.18 0.09 5.25
CA ASP A 216 -11.50 1.29 5.72
C ASP A 216 -11.92 2.52 4.91
N ALA A 217 -12.05 2.36 3.58
CA ALA A 217 -12.56 3.41 2.71
C ALA A 217 -14.04 3.73 3.03
N LEU A 218 -14.86 2.72 3.28
CA LEU A 218 -16.27 2.90 3.68
C LEU A 218 -16.39 3.64 5.02
N ALA A 219 -15.56 3.28 6.00
CA ALA A 219 -15.50 3.98 7.27
C ALA A 219 -15.07 5.45 7.09
N ALA A 220 -14.13 5.72 6.20
CA ALA A 220 -13.74 7.09 5.86
C ALA A 220 -14.92 7.88 5.29
N VAL A 221 -15.68 7.32 4.35
CA VAL A 221 -16.89 7.95 3.79
C VAL A 221 -17.95 8.22 4.85
N GLN A 222 -18.15 7.31 5.81
CA GLN A 222 -19.14 7.47 6.89
C GLN A 222 -18.77 8.58 7.89
N HIS A 223 -17.47 8.84 8.07
CA HIS A 223 -16.97 9.85 9.01
C HIS A 223 -16.68 11.21 8.37
N GLU A 224 -16.73 11.29 7.04
CA GLU A 224 -16.47 12.54 6.33
C GLU A 224 -17.68 13.43 6.25
N ARG A 225 -17.43 14.74 6.46
CA ARG A 225 -18.38 15.79 6.09
C ARG A 225 -18.07 16.19 4.64
N GLU A 226 -18.93 15.76 3.70
CA GLU A 226 -18.98 16.19 2.29
C GLU A 226 -17.61 16.41 1.60
N ALA A 227 -16.95 15.34 1.18
CA ALA A 227 -15.80 15.44 0.30
C ALA A 227 -16.29 15.62 -1.16
N GLU A 228 -16.18 16.81 -1.70
CA GLU A 228 -16.49 17.07 -3.11
C GLU A 228 -15.53 16.31 -4.02
N VAL A 229 -16.07 15.81 -5.14
CA VAL A 229 -15.24 15.24 -6.22
C VAL A 229 -14.34 16.34 -6.79
N PRO A 230 -13.01 16.14 -6.86
CA PRO A 230 -12.08 17.09 -7.48
C PRO A 230 -12.55 17.51 -8.88
N ASN A 231 -12.45 18.79 -9.22
CA ASN A 231 -13.01 19.32 -10.47
C ASN A 231 -12.48 18.63 -11.72
N HIS A 232 -11.19 18.25 -11.75
CA HIS A 232 -10.58 17.56 -12.89
C HIS A 232 -11.13 16.14 -13.08
N LEU A 233 -11.72 15.53 -12.05
CA LEU A 233 -12.34 14.20 -12.12
C LEU A 233 -13.84 14.25 -12.44
N LYS A 234 -14.44 15.46 -12.45
CA LYS A 234 -15.85 15.62 -12.81
C LYS A 234 -16.04 15.43 -14.32
N ASP A 235 -17.23 14.98 -14.71
CA ASP A 235 -17.56 14.73 -16.11
C ASP A 235 -17.58 16.03 -16.92
N ALA A 236 -16.63 16.17 -17.85
CA ALA A 236 -16.52 17.32 -18.74
C ALA A 236 -17.66 17.42 -19.78
N SER A 237 -18.41 16.33 -20.02
CA SER A 237 -19.45 16.31 -21.03
C SER A 237 -20.71 17.09 -20.64
N ARG A 238 -20.88 17.40 -19.35
CA ARG A 238 -22.09 18.04 -18.82
C ARG A 238 -21.99 19.55 -18.70
N ASP A 239 -20.82 20.08 -18.25
CA ASP A 239 -20.71 21.50 -17.86
C ASP A 239 -19.29 22.10 -18.09
N ALA A 240 -18.58 21.70 -19.14
CA ALA A 240 -17.20 22.14 -19.39
C ALA A 240 -17.10 23.67 -19.60
N GLU A 241 -18.08 24.28 -20.27
CA GLU A 241 -18.03 25.71 -20.64
C GLU A 241 -18.40 26.68 -19.47
N GLY A 242 -19.13 26.22 -18.45
CA GLY A 242 -19.62 27.07 -17.37
C GLY A 242 -18.92 26.90 -16.03
N LEU A 243 -18.58 25.65 -15.64
CA LEU A 243 -18.09 25.30 -14.31
C LEU A 243 -16.68 24.70 -14.32
N GLY A 244 -16.05 24.52 -15.49
CA GLY A 244 -14.69 23.98 -15.64
C GLY A 244 -14.59 22.49 -15.19
N HIS A 245 -15.66 21.72 -15.28
CA HIS A 245 -15.65 20.28 -14.96
C HIS A 245 -14.73 19.54 -15.93
N GLY A 246 -13.89 18.63 -15.40
CA GLY A 246 -12.90 17.86 -16.17
C GLY A 246 -11.68 18.67 -16.61
N GLU A 247 -11.65 19.98 -16.36
CA GLU A 247 -10.51 20.82 -16.72
C GLU A 247 -9.30 20.45 -15.86
N GLY A 248 -8.17 20.19 -16.53
CA GLY A 248 -6.93 19.81 -15.86
C GLY A 248 -6.71 18.30 -15.72
N TYR A 249 -7.67 17.45 -16.09
CA TYR A 249 -7.47 16.01 -16.07
C TYR A 249 -6.30 15.60 -16.97
N ALA A 250 -5.31 14.96 -16.37
CA ALA A 250 -4.19 14.39 -17.09
C ALA A 250 -4.51 12.95 -17.48
N TYR A 251 -4.71 12.69 -18.78
CA TYR A 251 -5.08 11.38 -19.30
C TYR A 251 -3.89 10.41 -19.25
N PRO A 252 -3.91 9.35 -18.40
CA PRO A 252 -2.72 8.53 -18.17
C PRO A 252 -2.15 7.88 -19.41
N HIS A 253 -2.98 7.48 -20.39
CA HIS A 253 -2.51 6.87 -21.63
C HIS A 253 -1.71 7.81 -22.55
N ALA A 254 -1.74 9.12 -22.32
CA ALA A 254 -0.89 10.09 -23.01
C ALA A 254 0.53 10.20 -22.42
N TYR A 255 0.79 9.46 -21.31
CA TYR A 255 2.06 9.50 -20.60
C TYR A 255 2.79 8.17 -20.70
N ARG A 256 4.11 8.22 -20.51
CA ARG A 256 4.95 7.02 -20.45
C ARG A 256 4.46 6.08 -19.34
N ASP A 257 4.51 4.79 -19.59
CA ASP A 257 4.07 3.74 -18.67
C ASP A 257 2.58 3.83 -18.27
N HIS A 258 1.78 4.59 -19.06
CA HIS A 258 0.35 4.81 -18.83
C HIS A 258 0.03 5.26 -17.39
N TRP A 259 0.93 6.06 -16.81
CA TRP A 259 0.79 6.56 -15.45
C TRP A 259 1.17 8.03 -15.37
N VAL A 260 0.48 8.74 -14.49
CA VAL A 260 0.70 10.15 -14.21
C VAL A 260 0.44 10.43 -12.74
N ALA A 261 1.31 11.22 -12.11
CA ALA A 261 1.17 11.62 -10.73
C ALA A 261 0.11 12.75 -10.62
N GLN A 262 -1.15 12.38 -10.52
CA GLN A 262 -2.24 13.31 -10.21
C GLN A 262 -3.04 12.79 -9.00
N GLN A 263 -3.73 13.68 -8.31
CA GLN A 263 -4.53 13.32 -7.15
C GLN A 263 -5.91 12.83 -7.57
N TYR A 264 -6.31 11.68 -7.04
CA TYR A 264 -7.62 11.08 -7.30
C TYR A 264 -8.54 11.08 -6.07
N LEU A 265 -8.00 11.29 -4.87
CA LEU A 265 -8.80 11.40 -3.66
C LEU A 265 -9.22 12.86 -3.42
N PRO A 266 -10.35 13.10 -2.75
CA PRO A 266 -10.70 14.43 -2.24
C PRO A 266 -9.60 15.03 -1.38
N ALA A 267 -9.52 16.36 -1.32
CA ALA A 267 -8.46 17.07 -0.60
C ALA A 267 -8.33 16.62 0.88
N ALA A 268 -9.46 16.37 1.55
CA ALA A 268 -9.49 15.91 2.93
C ALA A 268 -8.93 14.49 3.16
N LEU A 269 -8.83 13.68 2.09
CA LEU A 269 -8.34 12.30 2.13
C LEU A 269 -6.96 12.11 1.53
N GLN A 270 -6.31 13.18 1.12
CA GLN A 270 -4.98 13.12 0.54
C GLN A 270 -4.00 12.44 1.50
N GLY A 271 -3.24 11.48 0.97
CA GLY A 271 -2.28 10.69 1.75
C GLY A 271 -2.87 9.51 2.53
N LYS A 272 -4.20 9.31 2.57
CA LYS A 272 -4.78 8.08 3.10
C LYS A 272 -4.50 6.89 2.19
N LEU A 273 -4.20 5.74 2.81
CA LEU A 273 -3.92 4.48 2.14
C LEU A 273 -5.01 3.47 2.53
N PHE A 274 -5.79 3.03 1.56
CA PHE A 274 -6.81 2.00 1.74
C PHE A 274 -6.33 0.62 1.27
N TYR A 275 -5.63 0.55 0.16
CA TYR A 275 -5.06 -0.70 -0.36
C TYR A 275 -3.60 -0.83 0.07
N GLN A 276 -3.27 -1.91 0.77
CA GLN A 276 -1.91 -2.23 1.19
C GLN A 276 -1.57 -3.64 0.69
N PRO A 277 -0.86 -3.76 -0.47
CA PRO A 277 -0.50 -5.06 -1.01
C PRO A 277 0.42 -5.81 -0.06
N SER A 278 0.14 -7.10 0.13
CA SER A 278 0.96 -8.01 0.91
C SER A 278 2.29 -8.35 0.19
N ASP A 279 3.13 -9.12 0.85
CA ASP A 279 4.42 -9.58 0.31
C ASP A 279 4.35 -10.99 -0.29
N VAL A 280 3.14 -11.53 -0.52
CA VAL A 280 2.94 -12.87 -1.04
C VAL A 280 2.15 -12.87 -2.36
N GLY A 281 2.37 -13.91 -3.16
CA GLY A 281 1.64 -14.16 -4.40
C GLY A 281 1.71 -13.01 -5.42
N HIS A 282 0.58 -12.73 -6.05
CA HIS A 282 0.47 -11.65 -7.05
C HIS A 282 0.76 -10.27 -6.44
N GLU A 283 0.34 -10.03 -5.20
CA GLU A 283 0.55 -8.74 -4.55
C GLU A 283 2.03 -8.42 -4.35
N ALA A 284 2.87 -9.41 -4.08
CA ALA A 284 4.32 -9.22 -4.00
C ALA A 284 4.89 -8.63 -5.30
N SER A 285 4.35 -9.05 -6.46
CA SER A 285 4.79 -8.56 -7.77
C SER A 285 4.42 -7.12 -8.07
N VAL A 286 3.28 -6.64 -7.57
CA VAL A 286 2.78 -5.27 -7.82
C VAL A 286 3.11 -4.30 -6.69
N ARG A 287 3.51 -4.78 -5.52
CA ARG A 287 3.74 -3.99 -4.31
C ARG A 287 4.73 -2.85 -4.53
N VAL A 288 5.88 -3.16 -5.14
CA VAL A 288 6.94 -2.18 -5.37
C VAL A 288 6.48 -1.06 -6.28
N ASP A 289 5.76 -1.38 -7.37
CA ASP A 289 5.25 -0.38 -8.30
C ASP A 289 4.17 0.51 -7.66
N VAL A 290 3.26 -0.08 -6.89
CA VAL A 290 2.24 0.67 -6.15
C VAL A 290 2.90 1.65 -5.17
N GLN A 291 3.91 1.21 -4.43
CA GLN A 291 4.63 2.06 -3.48
C GLN A 291 5.40 3.18 -4.19
N ARG A 292 6.16 2.88 -5.25
CA ARG A 292 6.91 3.88 -6.03
C ARG A 292 6.01 4.97 -6.62
N ARG A 293 4.84 4.58 -7.15
CA ARG A 293 3.88 5.53 -7.70
C ARG A 293 3.32 6.44 -6.61
N ARG A 294 2.98 5.91 -5.44
CA ARG A 294 2.52 6.70 -4.28
C ARG A 294 3.56 7.70 -3.80
N GLU A 295 4.80 7.26 -3.70
CA GLU A 295 5.92 8.12 -3.27
C GLU A 295 6.15 9.27 -4.25
N ALA A 296 6.14 8.97 -5.56
CA ALA A 296 6.26 9.98 -6.59
C ALA A 296 5.07 10.96 -6.58
N GLN A 297 3.87 10.48 -6.32
CA GLN A 297 2.66 11.31 -6.19
C GLN A 297 2.76 12.24 -4.97
N LEU A 298 3.13 11.72 -3.80
CA LEU A 298 3.31 12.50 -2.57
C LEU A 298 4.44 13.53 -2.72
N ALA A 299 5.57 13.13 -3.31
CA ALA A 299 6.68 14.03 -3.56
C ALA A 299 6.28 15.18 -4.49
N ALA A 300 5.54 14.87 -5.56
CA ALA A 300 5.03 15.88 -6.49
C ALA A 300 4.08 16.88 -5.81
N MET A 301 3.24 16.43 -4.89
CA MET A 301 2.33 17.29 -4.12
C MET A 301 3.08 18.31 -3.25
N LEU A 302 4.20 17.93 -2.64
CA LEU A 302 4.97 18.83 -1.77
C LEU A 302 5.88 19.77 -2.54
N GLU A 303 6.44 19.36 -3.68
CA GLU A 303 7.23 20.28 -4.51
C GLU A 303 6.42 21.43 -5.11
N THR A 304 5.10 21.26 -5.23
CA THR A 304 4.22 22.35 -5.69
C THR A 304 3.98 23.40 -4.62
N THR A 305 4.27 23.10 -3.36
CA THR A 305 4.18 24.04 -2.24
C THR A 305 5.45 24.91 -2.13
N ASP A 306 6.60 24.40 -2.62
CA ASP A 306 7.86 25.15 -2.74
C ASP A 306 8.13 25.50 -4.21
N PRO A 307 8.12 26.79 -4.61
CA PRO A 307 8.45 27.16 -6.00
C PRO A 307 9.89 26.75 -6.33
N PRO A 308 10.16 26.25 -7.56
CA PRO A 308 11.50 25.89 -7.98
C PRO A 308 12.40 27.11 -7.84
N THR A 309 13.46 26.94 -7.08
CA THR A 309 14.45 27.96 -6.76
C THR A 309 15.21 28.41 -8.01
N GLY A 310 14.84 29.53 -8.53
CA GLY A 310 15.52 30.12 -9.69
C GLY A 310 14.94 31.45 -10.13
N THR A 311 13.66 31.61 -10.04
CA THR A 311 12.99 32.90 -10.28
C THR A 311 11.96 33.05 -9.16
N GLY A 312 12.33 33.81 -8.13
CA GLY A 312 11.50 33.99 -6.92
C GLY A 312 10.15 34.62 -7.22
N THR A 313 9.20 33.84 -7.59
CA THR A 313 7.80 34.20 -7.45
C THR A 313 7.20 33.39 -6.30
N ARG A 314 7.51 33.78 -5.06
CA ARG A 314 6.56 33.56 -3.99
C ARG A 314 5.27 34.25 -4.43
N GLY A 315 4.27 33.47 -4.78
CA GLY A 315 2.91 33.98 -4.86
C GLY A 315 2.65 34.77 -3.59
N ALA A 316 2.23 36.02 -3.73
CA ALA A 316 2.01 36.94 -2.63
C ALA A 316 1.19 36.23 -1.53
N ALA A 317 1.85 35.88 -0.44
CA ALA A 317 1.18 35.49 0.80
C ALA A 317 0.35 36.70 1.25
N GLY A 318 -0.96 36.66 1.03
CA GLY A 318 -1.84 37.72 1.51
C GLY A 318 -3.19 37.84 0.82
N ARG A 319 -3.49 37.11 -0.26
CA ARG A 319 -4.87 37.01 -0.77
C ARG A 319 -5.26 35.53 -0.89
N PRO A 320 -6.40 35.11 -0.36
CA PRO A 320 -6.94 33.81 -0.68
C PRO A 320 -7.24 33.84 -2.19
N LEU A 321 -6.36 33.18 -2.99
CA LEU A 321 -6.78 32.68 -4.29
C LEU A 321 -8.05 31.90 -4.01
N SER A 322 -9.11 32.16 -4.77
CA SER A 322 -10.32 31.35 -4.63
C SER A 322 -9.88 29.90 -4.67
N GLU A 323 -10.26 29.09 -3.69
CA GLU A 323 -9.87 27.69 -3.54
C GLU A 323 -9.87 26.93 -4.86
N ARG A 324 -10.77 27.29 -5.78
CA ARG A 324 -10.91 26.74 -7.14
C ARG A 324 -9.76 26.99 -8.11
N SER A 325 -8.99 28.08 -7.97
CA SER A 325 -7.85 28.34 -8.86
C SER A 325 -6.54 27.78 -8.32
N ALA A 326 -6.40 27.65 -7.00
CA ALA A 326 -5.26 26.99 -6.36
C ALA A 326 -5.29 25.47 -6.62
N ASP A 327 -6.45 24.83 -6.52
CA ASP A 327 -6.63 23.40 -6.80
C ASP A 327 -6.26 23.07 -8.25
N ARG A 328 -6.70 23.85 -9.23
CA ARG A 328 -6.41 23.65 -10.65
C ARG A 328 -4.92 23.79 -10.99
N TRP A 329 -4.24 24.72 -10.35
CA TRP A 329 -2.80 24.93 -10.57
C TRP A 329 -1.99 23.78 -9.93
N LEU A 330 -2.34 23.39 -8.71
CA LEU A 330 -1.71 22.29 -7.97
C LEU A 330 -1.80 20.96 -8.76
N GLU A 331 -2.97 20.63 -9.27
CA GLU A 331 -3.25 19.40 -10.02
C GLU A 331 -2.43 19.25 -11.29
N ARG A 332 -2.25 20.34 -12.07
CA ARG A 332 -1.46 20.31 -13.30
C ARG A 332 0.04 20.19 -13.07
N THR A 333 0.53 20.76 -11.98
CA THR A 333 1.96 20.77 -11.66
C THR A 333 2.39 19.43 -11.05
N VAL A 334 1.53 18.81 -10.23
CA VAL A 334 1.79 17.53 -9.55
C VAL A 334 2.07 16.39 -10.53
N SER A 335 1.29 16.26 -11.61
CA SER A 335 1.37 15.10 -12.51
C SER A 335 2.70 14.98 -13.24
N ARG A 336 3.27 16.09 -13.70
CA ARG A 336 4.51 16.13 -14.51
C ARG A 336 5.77 16.18 -13.64
N THR A 337 5.65 16.78 -12.48
CA THR A 337 6.68 16.78 -11.44
C THR A 337 6.97 15.36 -10.94
N GLY A 338 5.94 14.52 -10.79
CA GLY A 338 6.09 13.14 -10.33
C GLY A 338 6.93 12.25 -11.26
N GLU A 339 6.74 12.34 -12.59
CA GLU A 339 7.57 11.60 -13.56
C GLU A 339 9.03 12.03 -13.51
N ARG A 340 9.28 13.35 -13.44
CA ARG A 340 10.63 13.91 -13.30
C ARG A 340 11.29 13.43 -12.00
N LEU A 341 10.56 13.46 -10.89
CA LEU A 341 11.05 13.03 -9.59
C LEU A 341 11.37 11.55 -9.55
N ALA A 342 10.53 10.71 -10.15
CA ALA A 342 10.81 9.29 -10.29
C ALA A 342 12.08 9.04 -11.10
N ALA A 343 12.26 9.76 -12.22
CA ALA A 343 13.46 9.64 -13.05
C ALA A 343 14.74 10.14 -12.33
N ILE A 344 14.65 11.19 -11.52
CA ILE A 344 15.77 11.68 -10.68
C ILE A 344 16.09 10.65 -9.59
N ARG A 345 15.07 10.12 -8.88
CA ARG A 345 15.25 9.06 -7.89
C ARG A 345 15.99 7.87 -8.46
N ASP A 346 15.49 7.34 -9.57
CA ASP A 346 16.06 6.14 -10.19
C ASP A 346 17.52 6.37 -10.58
N GLN A 347 17.84 7.53 -11.13
CA GLN A 347 19.21 7.88 -11.49
C GLN A 347 20.13 8.04 -10.27
N VAL A 348 19.67 8.67 -9.18
CA VAL A 348 20.45 8.79 -7.93
C VAL A 348 20.75 7.39 -7.37
N ILE A 349 19.73 6.54 -7.28
CA ILE A 349 19.85 5.19 -6.72
C ILE A 349 20.75 4.29 -7.57
N ASP A 350 20.64 4.36 -8.91
CA ASP A 350 21.48 3.56 -9.80
C ASP A 350 22.95 3.96 -9.73
N HIS A 351 23.25 5.27 -9.53
CA HIS A 351 24.62 5.74 -9.35
C HIS A 351 25.19 5.45 -7.96
N ALA A 352 24.35 5.28 -6.95
CA ALA A 352 24.76 5.05 -5.58
C ALA A 352 25.26 3.62 -5.32
N ALA A 353 25.01 2.68 -6.24
CA ALA A 353 25.43 1.28 -6.15
C ALA A 353 25.09 0.62 -4.80
N ILE A 354 23.88 0.84 -4.30
CA ILE A 354 23.41 0.35 -3.00
C ILE A 354 23.30 -1.17 -3.03
N GLU A 355 23.96 -1.84 -2.10
CA GLU A 355 23.89 -3.28 -1.87
C GLU A 355 22.92 -3.64 -0.74
N ARG A 356 22.57 -4.94 -0.60
CA ARG A 356 21.56 -5.42 0.37
C ARG A 356 21.81 -5.02 1.82
N HIS A 357 23.06 -4.86 2.24
CA HIS A 357 23.51 -4.53 3.60
C HIS A 357 24.09 -3.13 3.73
N SER A 358 23.95 -2.31 2.71
CA SER A 358 24.51 -0.96 2.74
C SER A 358 23.88 -0.10 3.84
N THR A 359 24.72 0.71 4.47
CA THR A 359 24.28 1.82 5.30
C THR A 359 24.15 3.07 4.45
N VAL A 360 22.96 3.65 4.41
CA VAL A 360 22.62 4.75 3.50
C VAL A 360 22.17 5.97 4.27
N LEU A 361 22.65 7.16 3.88
CA LEU A 361 22.21 8.44 4.40
C LEU A 361 21.51 9.25 3.30
N ASP A 362 20.23 9.57 3.52
CA ASP A 362 19.48 10.54 2.71
C ASP A 362 19.57 11.92 3.39
N LEU A 363 20.30 12.85 2.77
CA LEU A 363 20.58 14.19 3.32
C LEU A 363 19.37 15.12 3.37
N LYS A 364 18.36 14.87 2.55
CA LYS A 364 17.14 15.68 2.48
C LYS A 364 15.96 14.81 2.09
N ALA A 365 15.50 14.03 3.06
CA ALA A 365 14.50 13.01 2.83
C ALA A 365 13.15 13.57 2.36
N GLY A 366 12.74 14.74 2.87
CA GLY A 366 11.45 15.33 2.53
C GLY A 366 10.31 14.34 2.81
N THR A 367 9.65 13.86 1.74
CA THR A 367 8.61 12.81 1.80
C THR A 367 9.15 11.39 1.75
N GLY A 368 10.46 11.21 1.67
CA GLY A 368 11.10 9.90 1.59
C GLY A 368 11.34 9.38 0.18
N LEU A 369 11.34 10.25 -0.85
CA LEU A 369 11.52 9.83 -2.25
C LEU A 369 12.78 8.97 -2.46
N LEU A 370 13.90 9.35 -1.87
CA LEU A 370 15.14 8.57 -1.92
C LEU A 370 15.19 7.53 -0.79
N THR A 371 14.72 7.88 0.41
CA THR A 371 14.72 7.03 1.61
C THR A 371 14.03 5.68 1.36
N TRP A 372 12.81 5.69 0.80
CA TRP A 372 12.05 4.46 0.58
C TRP A 372 12.68 3.57 -0.49
N GLU A 373 13.26 4.15 -1.54
CA GLU A 373 13.96 3.35 -2.54
C GLU A 373 15.28 2.79 -2.00
N ALA A 374 15.98 3.55 -1.16
CA ALA A 374 17.18 3.06 -0.47
C ALA A 374 16.86 1.86 0.44
N LEU A 375 15.75 1.90 1.19
CA LEU A 375 15.28 0.77 2.01
C LEU A 375 14.99 -0.48 1.17
N ARG A 376 14.38 -0.31 -0.01
CA ARG A 376 14.13 -1.43 -0.92
C ARG A 376 15.41 -2.07 -1.47
N ARG A 377 16.45 -1.26 -1.71
CA ARG A 377 17.74 -1.74 -2.21
C ARG A 377 18.61 -2.34 -1.09
N ALA A 378 18.48 -1.83 0.13
CA ALA A 378 19.23 -2.29 1.30
C ALA A 378 18.32 -2.89 2.40
N PRO A 379 17.61 -4.01 2.12
CA PRO A 379 16.65 -4.58 3.07
C PRO A 379 17.29 -5.19 4.33
N GLU A 380 18.59 -5.46 4.31
CA GLU A 380 19.41 -5.99 5.40
C GLU A 380 20.37 -4.92 5.96
N GLY A 381 20.32 -3.71 5.39
CA GLY A 381 21.13 -2.57 5.77
C GLY A 381 20.41 -1.60 6.71
N GLN A 382 20.94 -0.39 6.82
CA GLN A 382 20.34 0.69 7.59
C GLN A 382 20.17 1.94 6.72
N VAL A 383 19.04 2.62 6.83
CA VAL A 383 18.80 3.89 6.15
C VAL A 383 18.54 4.99 7.17
N TRP A 384 19.32 6.06 7.07
CA TRP A 384 19.17 7.28 7.84
C TRP A 384 18.56 8.36 6.94
N ALA A 385 17.57 9.07 7.45
CA ALA A 385 16.81 10.08 6.72
C ALA A 385 16.85 11.41 7.47
N LEU A 386 17.54 12.40 6.93
CA LEU A 386 17.54 13.75 7.49
C LEU A 386 16.36 14.54 6.91
N SER A 387 15.65 15.26 7.75
CA SER A 387 14.61 16.20 7.37
C SER A 387 14.82 17.51 8.15
N ASP A 388 14.88 18.60 7.44
CA ASP A 388 14.94 19.95 8.00
C ASP A 388 13.58 20.45 8.52
N ASP A 389 12.50 19.72 8.21
CA ASP A 389 11.14 19.99 8.65
C ASP A 389 10.62 18.89 9.58
N ALA A 390 10.17 19.29 10.76
CA ALA A 390 9.63 18.40 11.79
C ALA A 390 8.32 17.72 11.36
N GLU A 391 7.49 18.36 10.52
CA GLU A 391 6.23 17.80 10.01
C GLU A 391 6.50 16.68 8.99
N ASN A 392 7.44 16.91 8.08
CA ASN A 392 7.91 15.89 7.15
C ASN A 392 8.54 14.71 7.90
N ALA A 393 9.38 14.96 8.90
CA ALA A 393 9.95 13.90 9.74
C ALA A 393 8.87 13.08 10.46
N ALA A 394 7.86 13.74 11.02
CA ALA A 394 6.73 13.05 11.66
C ALA A 394 5.91 12.21 10.66
N SER A 395 5.75 12.70 9.43
CA SER A 395 5.09 11.97 8.35
C SER A 395 5.89 10.72 7.95
N LEU A 396 7.20 10.84 7.78
CA LEU A 396 8.09 9.71 7.50
C LEU A 396 8.02 8.64 8.60
N ARG A 397 8.03 9.04 9.88
CA ARG A 397 7.92 8.10 11.01
C ARG A 397 6.57 7.38 11.03
N ARG A 398 5.47 8.09 10.74
CA ARG A 398 4.14 7.45 10.63
C ARG A 398 4.09 6.40 9.51
N MET A 399 4.65 6.72 8.35
CA MET A 399 4.72 5.78 7.23
C MET A 399 5.63 4.58 7.56
N ALA A 400 6.76 4.82 8.22
CA ALA A 400 7.71 3.79 8.66
C ALA A 400 7.10 2.83 9.70
N GLY A 401 6.18 3.30 10.54
CA GLY A 401 5.50 2.49 11.56
C GLY A 401 4.74 1.27 11.02
N ASN A 402 4.46 1.22 9.71
CA ASN A 402 3.89 0.06 9.03
C ASN A 402 4.93 -1.01 8.63
N LEU A 403 6.23 -0.72 8.81
CA LEU A 403 7.33 -1.64 8.53
C LEU A 403 7.77 -2.36 9.81
N PRO A 404 8.33 -3.59 9.71
CA PRO A 404 9.02 -4.21 10.84
C PRO A 404 10.07 -3.28 11.44
N GLU A 405 10.24 -3.29 12.75
CA GLU A 405 11.12 -2.35 13.47
C GLU A 405 12.55 -2.31 12.90
N LEU A 406 13.10 -3.47 12.51
CA LEU A 406 14.45 -3.57 11.93
C LEU A 406 14.56 -2.99 10.50
N GLN A 407 13.45 -2.75 9.83
CA GLN A 407 13.39 -2.19 8.48
C GLN A 407 12.97 -0.72 8.48
N GLN A 408 12.75 -0.11 9.64
CA GLN A 408 12.38 1.30 9.72
C GLN A 408 13.60 2.19 9.54
N PRO A 409 13.48 3.29 8.76
CA PRO A 409 14.56 4.26 8.63
C PRO A 409 14.75 5.03 9.95
N GLN A 410 15.98 5.40 10.25
CA GLN A 410 16.32 6.30 11.35
C GLN A 410 16.05 7.74 10.90
N VAL A 411 14.91 8.32 11.32
CA VAL A 411 14.51 9.67 10.89
C VAL A 411 15.01 10.71 11.90
N VAL A 412 15.87 11.60 11.45
CA VAL A 412 16.49 12.67 12.26
C VAL A 412 16.04 14.03 11.75
N VAL A 413 15.67 14.94 12.68
CA VAL A 413 15.34 16.33 12.34
C VAL A 413 16.62 17.14 12.36
N ALA A 414 17.17 17.39 11.17
CA ALA A 414 18.39 18.18 10.99
C ALA A 414 18.48 18.71 9.55
N ALA A 415 19.12 19.85 9.40
CA ALA A 415 19.47 20.38 8.07
C ALA A 415 20.65 19.59 7.46
N PRO A 416 20.79 19.58 6.11
CA PRO A 416 21.84 18.83 5.41
C PRO A 416 23.27 19.20 5.84
N ASP A 417 23.52 20.45 6.21
CA ASP A 417 24.83 20.93 6.68
C ASP A 417 25.16 20.53 8.12
N ALA A 418 24.15 20.17 8.91
CA ALA A 418 24.30 19.65 10.26
C ALA A 418 24.46 18.11 10.32
N ALA A 419 24.50 17.41 9.18
CA ALA A 419 24.51 15.97 9.09
C ALA A 419 25.57 15.31 9.99
N GLN A 420 26.81 15.81 10.01
CA GLN A 420 27.92 15.24 10.79
C GLN A 420 27.68 15.22 12.30
N GLY A 421 26.90 16.17 12.84
CA GLY A 421 26.56 16.22 14.26
C GLY A 421 25.24 15.57 14.63
N ALA A 422 24.40 15.28 13.63
CA ALA A 422 23.06 14.79 13.80
C ALA A 422 22.93 13.25 13.72
N VAL A 423 23.90 12.58 13.06
CA VAL A 423 23.89 11.13 12.92
C VAL A 423 24.87 10.49 13.90
N GLU A 424 24.42 9.43 14.57
CA GLU A 424 25.25 8.68 15.52
C GLU A 424 26.23 7.72 14.82
N LEU A 425 25.93 7.35 13.57
CA LEU A 425 26.76 6.46 12.77
C LEU A 425 27.91 7.23 12.12
N ALA A 426 29.12 6.71 12.24
CA ALA A 426 30.32 7.40 11.77
C ALA A 426 30.64 7.20 10.28
N GLN A 427 30.08 6.17 9.63
CA GLN A 427 30.42 5.80 8.25
C GLN A 427 29.23 5.23 7.50
N PHE A 428 29.00 5.77 6.27
CA PHE A 428 27.96 5.34 5.37
C PHE A 428 28.55 4.78 4.07
N ASP A 429 28.00 3.68 3.58
CA ASP A 429 28.37 3.12 2.27
C ASP A 429 27.85 4.00 1.13
N SER A 430 26.71 4.66 1.32
CA SER A 430 26.17 5.58 0.34
C SER A 430 25.54 6.80 1.01
N ILE A 431 25.85 7.99 0.50
CA ILE A 431 25.21 9.25 0.88
C ILE A 431 24.47 9.81 -0.34
N LEU A 432 23.18 10.08 -0.17
CA LEU A 432 22.28 10.56 -1.20
C LEU A 432 21.80 11.97 -0.90
N GLY A 433 21.66 12.79 -1.91
CA GLY A 433 21.08 14.11 -1.73
C GLY A 433 20.39 14.63 -3.00
N ARG A 434 19.31 15.39 -2.80
CA ARG A 434 18.60 16.10 -3.86
C ARG A 434 18.31 17.53 -3.43
N ASN A 435 18.71 18.50 -4.22
CA ASN A 435 18.57 19.94 -3.93
C ASN A 435 19.21 20.34 -2.59
N THR A 436 20.32 19.71 -2.22
CA THR A 436 20.99 19.94 -0.94
C THR A 436 21.95 21.12 -0.97
N LEU A 437 22.65 21.31 -2.09
CA LEU A 437 23.64 22.38 -2.24
C LEU A 437 22.99 23.77 -2.24
N VAL A 438 21.82 23.89 -2.83
CA VAL A 438 21.09 25.18 -2.87
C VAL A 438 20.69 25.61 -1.46
N ASP A 439 20.28 24.69 -0.60
CA ASP A 439 19.85 25.00 0.77
C ASP A 439 21.04 25.36 1.66
N VAL A 440 22.12 24.58 1.59
CA VAL A 440 23.38 24.86 2.33
C VAL A 440 23.91 26.26 2.00
N LEU A 441 23.78 26.70 0.75
CA LEU A 441 24.23 28.02 0.33
C LEU A 441 23.28 29.17 0.71
N ARG A 442 21.99 28.87 1.03
CA ARG A 442 20.97 29.84 1.41
C ARG A 442 20.86 30.10 2.91
N GLN A 443 21.17 29.13 3.75
CA GLN A 443 20.82 29.14 5.18
C GLN A 443 21.73 29.98 6.09
N ASP A 444 22.80 30.61 5.59
CA ASP A 444 23.69 31.41 6.42
C ASP A 444 23.63 32.92 6.17
N PRO A 445 22.76 33.66 6.87
CA PRO A 445 22.70 35.12 6.78
C PRO A 445 23.95 35.82 7.31
N GLN A 446 24.78 35.15 8.12
CA GLN A 446 26.06 35.70 8.65
C GLN A 446 27.24 35.46 7.70
N ARG A 447 27.01 34.83 6.56
CA ARG A 447 28.03 34.49 5.55
C ARG A 447 28.40 35.60 4.58
N ALA A 448 28.06 36.85 4.84
CA ALA A 448 28.51 37.98 4.00
C ALA A 448 30.05 38.03 3.82
N ASP A 449 30.82 37.37 4.67
CA ASP A 449 32.30 37.34 4.66
C ASP A 449 32.94 36.04 4.15
N ARG A 450 32.18 34.95 3.90
CA ARG A 450 32.75 33.69 3.36
C ARG A 450 32.34 33.51 1.90
N SER A 451 33.32 33.26 1.03
CA SER A 451 33.03 32.95 -0.38
C SER A 451 32.20 31.67 -0.48
N THR A 452 31.27 31.62 -1.41
CA THR A 452 30.44 30.42 -1.75
C THR A 452 31.29 29.16 -1.91
N ALA A 453 32.50 29.30 -2.48
CA ALA A 453 33.46 28.22 -2.65
C ALA A 453 33.97 27.65 -1.30
N SER A 454 34.15 28.46 -0.26
CA SER A 454 34.59 28.02 1.06
C SER A 454 33.49 27.24 1.79
N ALA A 455 32.24 27.68 1.67
CA ALA A 455 31.08 26.99 2.24
C ALA A 455 30.86 25.63 1.60
N LEU A 456 30.89 25.58 0.27
CA LEU A 456 30.78 24.35 -0.52
C LEU A 456 31.88 23.34 -0.16
N SER A 457 33.14 23.80 -0.09
CA SER A 457 34.27 22.93 0.26
C SER A 457 34.18 22.41 1.71
N SER A 458 33.64 23.20 2.65
CA SER A 458 33.44 22.78 4.03
C SER A 458 32.33 21.71 4.13
N TYR A 459 31.22 21.92 3.44
CA TYR A 459 30.13 20.96 3.37
C TYR A 459 30.56 19.63 2.77
N LEU A 460 31.21 19.66 1.60
CA LEU A 460 31.70 18.44 0.94
C LEU A 460 32.75 17.70 1.78
N ARG A 461 33.61 18.38 2.54
CA ARG A 461 34.51 17.74 3.50
C ARG A 461 33.77 17.07 4.65
N ALA A 462 32.71 17.65 5.17
CA ALA A 462 31.88 17.01 6.18
C ALA A 462 31.23 15.74 5.66
N LEU A 463 30.71 15.75 4.43
CA LEU A 463 30.16 14.55 3.79
C LEU A 463 31.23 13.48 3.50
N HIS A 464 32.43 13.91 3.09
CA HIS A 464 33.55 12.99 2.89
C HIS A 464 33.92 12.26 4.19
N ALA A 465 33.90 12.94 5.33
CA ALA A 465 34.20 12.34 6.62
C ALA A 465 33.14 11.30 7.07
N LEU A 466 31.90 11.45 6.64
CA LEU A 466 30.78 10.51 6.94
C LEU A 466 30.78 9.25 6.07
N LEU A 467 31.52 9.22 4.96
CA LEU A 467 31.57 8.05 4.07
C LEU A 467 32.50 6.96 4.58
N ALA A 468 32.15 5.71 4.38
CA ALA A 468 33.05 4.56 4.49
C ALA A 468 34.18 4.64 3.44
N ASP A 469 35.26 3.92 3.62
CA ASP A 469 36.47 3.99 2.75
C ASP A 469 36.20 3.75 1.25
N THR A 470 35.20 2.93 0.93
CA THR A 470 34.72 2.66 -0.44
C THR A 470 33.39 3.34 -0.74
N GLY A 471 32.91 4.21 0.16
CA GLY A 471 31.59 4.80 0.11
C GLY A 471 31.39 5.76 -1.07
N THR A 472 30.15 5.87 -1.52
CA THR A 472 29.75 6.68 -2.69
C THR A 472 28.85 7.85 -2.24
N LEU A 473 29.13 9.05 -2.73
CA LEU A 473 28.25 10.22 -2.61
C LEU A 473 27.58 10.48 -3.96
N VAL A 474 26.25 10.61 -3.96
CA VAL A 474 25.47 10.99 -5.14
C VAL A 474 24.57 12.17 -4.81
N LEU A 475 24.78 13.29 -5.50
CA LEU A 475 23.96 14.49 -5.38
C LEU A 475 23.27 14.78 -6.71
N ALA A 476 21.97 15.01 -6.67
CA ALA A 476 21.18 15.52 -7.79
C ALA A 476 20.78 16.97 -7.54
N GLU A 477 21.37 17.89 -8.30
CA GLU A 477 21.18 19.33 -8.09
C GLU A 477 20.64 20.01 -9.36
N PRO A 478 19.76 21.02 -9.22
CA PRO A 478 19.27 21.76 -10.38
C PRO A 478 20.39 22.56 -11.05
N ASP A 479 20.48 22.45 -12.37
CA ASP A 479 21.37 23.29 -13.17
C ASP A 479 20.67 24.61 -13.51
N VAL A 480 20.73 25.54 -12.56
CA VAL A 480 20.01 26.81 -12.65
C VAL A 480 20.53 27.68 -13.81
N ARG A 481 21.82 27.60 -14.12
CA ARG A 481 22.42 28.36 -15.21
C ARG A 481 21.94 27.92 -16.60
N ASN A 482 21.60 26.63 -16.73
CA ASN A 482 21.01 26.02 -17.92
C ASN A 482 19.49 25.83 -17.81
N ALA A 483 18.82 26.59 -16.93
CA ALA A 483 17.37 26.59 -16.82
C ALA A 483 16.70 27.15 -18.09
N GLN A 484 15.39 26.85 -18.23
CA GLN A 484 14.58 27.36 -19.33
C GLN A 484 14.65 28.87 -19.44
N ARG A 485 15.00 29.38 -20.63
CA ARG A 485 14.94 30.81 -20.97
C ARG A 485 13.54 31.15 -21.42
N LEU A 486 12.94 32.17 -20.79
CA LEU A 486 11.57 32.58 -21.11
C LEU A 486 11.47 33.18 -22.51
N TYR A 487 12.48 33.96 -22.94
CA TYR A 487 12.52 34.54 -24.29
C TYR A 487 12.48 33.47 -25.41
N ARG A 488 12.87 32.24 -25.13
CA ARG A 488 12.82 31.12 -26.10
C ARG A 488 11.44 30.50 -26.27
N LEU A 489 10.51 30.84 -25.39
CA LEU A 489 9.15 30.30 -25.40
C LEU A 489 8.20 31.12 -26.29
N VAL A 490 8.59 32.31 -26.71
CA VAL A 490 7.73 33.24 -27.46
C VAL A 490 8.36 33.67 -28.77
N ASP A 491 7.52 33.95 -29.77
CA ASP A 491 7.94 34.60 -30.99
C ASP A 491 7.99 36.13 -30.77
N LEU A 492 9.19 36.69 -30.83
CA LEU A 492 9.46 38.12 -30.62
C LEU A 492 9.44 38.92 -31.91
N SER A 493 9.03 38.34 -33.05
CA SER A 493 9.02 39.06 -34.36
C SER A 493 8.17 40.33 -34.32
N ALA A 494 7.06 40.33 -33.58
CA ALA A 494 6.17 41.48 -33.43
C ALA A 494 6.78 42.64 -32.58
N VAL A 495 7.85 42.37 -31.83
CA VAL A 495 8.56 43.30 -30.96
C VAL A 495 10.07 43.21 -31.19
N ALA A 496 10.49 43.10 -32.46
CA ALA A 496 11.88 42.87 -32.85
C ALA A 496 12.85 43.88 -32.26
N GLY A 497 12.45 45.14 -32.07
CA GLY A 497 13.26 46.17 -31.43
C GLY A 497 13.57 45.96 -29.94
N LEU A 498 12.79 45.08 -29.24
CA LEU A 498 13.00 44.75 -27.82
C LEU A 498 13.71 43.41 -27.61
N ARG A 499 13.91 42.64 -28.67
CA ARG A 499 14.44 41.28 -28.60
C ARG A 499 15.82 41.23 -27.94
N ASP A 500 16.75 42.04 -28.44
CA ASP A 500 18.14 42.00 -27.96
C ASP A 500 18.24 42.51 -26.51
N ALA A 501 17.42 43.50 -26.14
CA ALA A 501 17.34 44.02 -24.79
C ALA A 501 16.76 42.96 -23.82
N LEU A 502 15.72 42.25 -24.23
CA LEU A 502 15.14 41.18 -23.43
C LEU A 502 16.13 40.02 -23.23
N ILE A 503 16.80 39.57 -24.29
CA ILE A 503 17.83 38.52 -24.21
C ILE A 503 18.94 38.93 -23.25
N ALA A 504 19.48 40.14 -23.41
CA ALA A 504 20.56 40.66 -22.58
C ALA A 504 20.13 40.77 -21.10
N ALA A 505 18.92 41.25 -20.83
CA ALA A 505 18.37 41.34 -19.48
C ALA A 505 18.21 39.96 -18.83
N GLU A 506 17.63 39.00 -19.55
CA GLU A 506 17.40 37.66 -19.04
C GLU A 506 18.73 36.91 -18.83
N GLU A 507 19.67 36.94 -19.78
CA GLU A 507 20.99 36.31 -19.62
C GLU A 507 21.80 36.93 -18.47
N SER A 508 21.62 38.24 -18.20
CA SER A 508 22.22 38.91 -17.04
C SER A 508 21.74 38.33 -15.72
N ILE A 509 20.45 37.91 -15.61
CA ILE A 509 19.92 37.27 -14.43
C ILE A 509 20.71 35.98 -14.12
N TYR A 510 20.85 35.11 -15.13
CA TYR A 510 21.49 33.81 -14.94
C TYR A 510 23.01 33.91 -14.75
N SER A 511 23.66 34.93 -15.32
CA SER A 511 25.09 35.17 -15.12
C SER A 511 25.42 35.78 -13.76
N SER A 512 24.47 36.50 -13.14
CA SER A 512 24.63 37.11 -11.81
C SER A 512 24.30 36.19 -10.64
N LEU A 513 23.81 34.99 -10.92
CA LEU A 513 23.47 34.03 -9.87
C LEU A 513 24.71 33.56 -9.10
N SER A 514 24.71 33.72 -7.77
CA SER A 514 25.76 33.24 -6.87
C SER A 514 25.67 31.73 -6.58
N VAL A 515 25.15 30.94 -7.55
CA VAL A 515 25.06 29.47 -7.47
C VAL A 515 26.28 28.88 -8.17
N PRO A 516 27.00 27.92 -7.54
CA PRO A 516 28.15 27.29 -8.15
C PRO A 516 27.78 26.55 -9.44
N THR A 517 28.66 26.59 -10.41
CA THR A 517 28.53 25.77 -11.62
C THR A 517 28.80 24.29 -11.31
N PRO A 518 28.31 23.37 -12.13
CA PRO A 518 28.65 21.94 -11.98
C PRO A 518 30.16 21.70 -11.89
N ASP A 519 30.97 22.41 -12.70
CA ASP A 519 32.42 22.29 -12.70
C ASP A 519 33.05 22.81 -11.38
N GLU A 520 32.55 23.90 -10.82
CA GLU A 520 33.00 24.40 -9.52
C GLU A 520 32.66 23.40 -8.39
N VAL A 521 31.50 22.73 -8.45
CA VAL A 521 31.12 21.67 -7.52
C VAL A 521 32.06 20.48 -7.66
N ALA A 522 32.40 20.05 -8.87
CA ALA A 522 33.34 18.96 -9.10
C ALA A 522 34.76 19.30 -8.60
N GLN A 523 35.22 20.51 -8.81
CA GLN A 523 36.51 20.99 -8.30
C GLN A 523 36.51 21.03 -6.77
N ALA A 524 35.44 21.50 -6.15
CA ALA A 524 35.29 21.52 -4.70
C ALA A 524 35.24 20.10 -4.10
N ALA A 525 34.60 19.14 -4.78
CA ALA A 525 34.59 17.74 -4.38
C ALA A 525 36.01 17.13 -4.43
N THR A 526 36.75 17.39 -5.50
CA THR A 526 38.17 16.96 -5.61
C THR A 526 39.01 17.58 -4.50
N ALA A 527 38.85 18.87 -4.22
CA ALA A 527 39.55 19.57 -3.15
C ALA A 527 39.13 19.11 -1.75
N ALA A 528 37.95 18.54 -1.59
CA ALA A 528 37.46 17.92 -0.35
C ALA A 528 38.02 16.52 -0.10
N GLY A 529 38.75 15.93 -1.07
CA GLY A 529 39.39 14.61 -0.93
C GLY A 529 38.67 13.46 -1.65
N PHE A 530 37.58 13.74 -2.37
CA PHE A 530 36.88 12.72 -3.15
C PHE A 530 37.68 12.26 -4.37
N SER A 531 37.59 10.99 -4.66
CA SER A 531 38.09 10.37 -5.88
C SER A 531 36.96 10.10 -6.89
N GLU A 532 37.31 9.76 -8.11
CA GLU A 532 36.34 9.38 -9.17
C GLU A 532 35.18 10.39 -9.33
N VAL A 533 35.49 11.67 -9.29
CA VAL A 533 34.48 12.73 -9.44
C VAL A 533 33.90 12.70 -10.86
N ARG A 534 32.61 12.39 -10.98
CA ARG A 534 31.89 12.32 -12.26
C ARG A 534 30.69 13.24 -12.22
N LEU A 535 30.48 13.98 -13.31
CA LEU A 535 29.31 14.79 -13.54
C LEU A 535 28.51 14.27 -14.73
N ALA A 536 27.21 14.12 -14.56
CA ALA A 536 26.28 13.82 -15.64
C ALA A 536 25.16 14.85 -15.64
N SER A 537 24.91 15.53 -16.74
CA SER A 537 23.77 16.46 -16.87
C SER A 537 22.61 15.78 -17.58
N ARG A 538 21.41 16.05 -17.14
CA ARG A 538 20.17 15.54 -17.74
C ARG A 538 19.10 16.62 -17.74
N SER A 539 18.45 16.80 -18.89
CA SER A 539 17.32 17.69 -19.04
C SER A 539 16.02 16.88 -19.14
N PHE A 540 15.00 17.38 -18.44
CA PHE A 540 13.64 16.82 -18.42
C PHE A 540 12.72 17.84 -19.08
N THR A 541 12.12 17.47 -20.21
CA THR A 541 11.17 18.35 -20.91
C THR A 541 9.75 17.81 -20.70
N SER A 542 8.89 18.67 -20.20
CA SER A 542 7.45 18.43 -20.05
C SER A 542 6.68 19.43 -20.89
N ARG A 543 5.46 19.07 -21.31
CA ARG A 543 4.53 20.04 -21.89
C ARG A 543 3.68 20.62 -20.78
N GLU A 544 3.72 21.93 -20.61
CA GLU A 544 3.00 22.62 -19.55
C GLU A 544 2.02 23.64 -20.15
N ARG A 545 0.81 23.64 -19.63
CA ARG A 545 -0.19 24.66 -19.96
C ARG A 545 -0.10 25.75 -18.91
N LEU A 546 0.43 26.90 -19.29
CA LEU A 546 0.63 28.03 -18.39
C LEU A 546 -0.67 28.84 -18.26
N GLY A 547 -1.16 29.01 -17.02
CA GLY A 547 -2.30 29.88 -16.77
C GLY A 547 -1.98 31.34 -17.04
N ARG A 548 -2.99 32.14 -17.43
CA ARG A 548 -2.83 33.57 -17.71
C ARG A 548 -2.20 34.34 -16.54
N ASP A 549 -2.68 34.05 -15.31
CA ASP A 549 -2.19 34.70 -14.09
C ASP A 549 -0.74 34.33 -13.79
N THR A 550 -0.33 33.12 -14.08
CA THR A 550 1.06 32.66 -13.92
C THR A 550 2.00 33.40 -14.84
N VAL A 551 1.64 33.54 -16.13
CA VAL A 551 2.46 34.27 -17.09
C VAL A 551 2.49 35.76 -16.76
N ALA A 552 1.35 36.34 -16.33
CA ALA A 552 1.27 37.75 -15.95
C ALA A 552 2.13 38.07 -14.71
N ALA A 553 2.15 37.15 -13.72
CA ALA A 553 2.92 37.32 -12.48
C ALA A 553 4.43 37.38 -12.69
N TRP A 554 4.97 36.84 -13.79
CA TRP A 554 6.40 37.03 -14.13
C TRP A 554 6.79 38.49 -14.32
N PHE A 555 5.85 39.33 -14.74
CA PHE A 555 6.04 40.74 -15.02
C PHE A 555 5.59 41.65 -13.86
N GLU A 556 5.26 41.09 -12.69
CA GLU A 556 4.93 41.86 -11.51
C GLU A 556 6.17 42.08 -10.63
N ARG A 557 6.32 43.31 -10.11
CA ARG A 557 7.44 43.68 -9.23
C ARG A 557 7.28 43.05 -7.85
N GLY A 558 8.39 42.57 -7.30
CA GLY A 558 8.44 42.00 -5.96
C GLY A 558 8.57 43.05 -4.86
N ALA A 559 7.91 42.84 -3.72
CA ALA A 559 8.00 43.75 -2.57
C ALA A 559 9.21 43.45 -1.65
N ALA A 560 9.73 42.21 -1.63
CA ALA A 560 10.78 41.78 -0.72
C ALA A 560 11.99 41.12 -1.40
N THR A 561 11.82 40.55 -2.59
CA THR A 561 12.89 39.89 -3.36
C THR A 561 12.78 40.34 -4.82
N ALA A 562 13.94 40.55 -5.48
CA ALA A 562 13.96 40.91 -6.89
C ALA A 562 13.29 39.81 -7.74
N THR A 563 12.30 40.21 -8.53
CA THR A 563 11.57 39.35 -9.46
C THR A 563 12.17 39.43 -10.86
N TYR A 564 11.70 38.59 -11.79
CA TYR A 564 12.01 38.69 -13.20
C TYR A 564 11.71 40.10 -13.74
N ALA A 565 10.55 40.67 -13.35
CA ALA A 565 10.16 42.01 -13.70
C ALA A 565 11.15 43.08 -13.21
N ASP A 566 11.63 42.97 -11.97
CA ASP A 566 12.61 43.93 -11.43
C ASP A 566 13.91 43.93 -12.20
N HIS A 567 14.39 42.77 -12.62
CA HIS A 567 15.56 42.65 -13.48
C HIS A 567 15.32 43.26 -14.87
N LEU A 568 14.15 43.01 -15.48
CA LEU A 568 13.80 43.63 -16.76
C LEU A 568 13.77 45.18 -16.64
N HIS A 569 13.16 45.68 -15.59
CA HIS A 569 13.06 47.13 -15.36
C HIS A 569 14.39 47.82 -15.08
N SER A 570 15.46 47.10 -14.78
CA SER A 570 16.80 47.67 -14.64
C SER A 570 17.42 48.10 -15.96
N THR A 571 16.94 47.51 -17.09
CA THR A 571 17.53 47.72 -18.42
C THR A 571 16.49 48.09 -19.50
N ILE A 572 15.22 47.85 -19.25
CA ILE A 572 14.10 48.03 -20.19
C ILE A 572 13.10 49.02 -19.59
N SER A 573 12.54 49.92 -20.42
CA SER A 573 11.54 50.87 -19.95
C SER A 573 10.26 50.22 -19.45
N ALA A 574 9.55 50.84 -18.51
CA ALA A 574 8.30 50.30 -17.97
C ALA A 574 7.24 50.06 -19.05
N GLN A 575 7.17 50.90 -20.07
CA GLN A 575 6.24 50.75 -21.18
C GLN A 575 6.60 49.56 -22.08
N ASP A 576 7.89 49.31 -22.28
CA ASP A 576 8.37 48.17 -23.07
C ASP A 576 8.20 46.86 -22.32
N VAL A 577 8.38 46.84 -20.98
CA VAL A 577 8.09 45.67 -20.16
C VAL A 577 6.61 45.29 -20.23
N GLU A 578 5.67 46.25 -20.20
CA GLU A 578 4.23 45.96 -20.36
C GLU A 578 3.90 45.47 -21.78
N THR A 579 4.62 45.96 -22.79
CA THR A 579 4.50 45.46 -24.16
C THR A 579 4.95 43.98 -24.22
N LEU A 580 6.09 43.64 -23.63
CA LEU A 580 6.59 42.28 -23.52
C LEU A 580 5.60 41.39 -22.76
N ARG A 581 5.08 41.85 -21.60
CA ARG A 581 4.03 41.13 -20.84
C ARG A 581 2.85 40.77 -21.73
N SER A 582 2.36 41.70 -22.52
CA SER A 582 1.25 41.49 -23.43
C SER A 582 1.55 40.42 -24.49
N VAL A 583 2.78 40.35 -25.00
CA VAL A 583 3.24 39.33 -25.96
C VAL A 583 3.29 37.97 -25.30
N PHE A 584 3.91 37.86 -24.12
CA PHE A 584 4.01 36.59 -23.37
C PHE A 584 2.64 36.05 -22.98
N VAL A 585 1.77 36.88 -22.40
CA VAL A 585 0.41 36.46 -22.03
C VAL A 585 -0.37 36.00 -23.27
N ARG A 586 -0.29 36.72 -24.39
CA ARG A 586 -1.02 36.33 -25.60
C ARG A 586 -0.55 35.01 -26.20
N GLN A 587 0.77 34.70 -26.13
CA GLN A 587 1.33 33.51 -26.78
C GLN A 587 1.38 32.30 -25.87
N LEU A 588 1.58 32.49 -24.56
CA LEU A 588 1.79 31.38 -23.63
C LEU A 588 0.55 31.08 -22.77
N ALA A 589 -0.31 32.07 -22.50
CA ALA A 589 -1.46 31.84 -21.67
C ALA A 589 -2.42 30.79 -22.30
N GLU A 590 -2.75 29.77 -21.52
CA GLU A 590 -3.63 28.66 -21.91
C GLU A 590 -3.11 27.81 -23.09
N THR A 591 -1.84 27.97 -23.49
CA THR A 591 -1.21 27.14 -24.52
C THR A 591 -0.30 26.10 -23.92
N GLU A 592 -0.20 24.91 -24.57
CA GLU A 592 0.79 23.90 -24.21
C GLU A 592 2.19 24.33 -24.65
N THR A 593 3.05 24.53 -23.68
CA THR A 593 4.42 24.97 -23.88
C THR A 593 5.40 23.90 -23.41
N ALA A 594 6.45 23.65 -24.20
CA ALA A 594 7.54 22.76 -23.79
C ALA A 594 8.37 23.44 -22.70
N TRP A 595 8.34 22.88 -21.49
CA TRP A 595 9.11 23.36 -20.35
C TRP A 595 10.25 22.42 -20.01
N THR A 596 11.48 22.92 -19.95
CA THR A 596 12.68 22.11 -19.71
C THR A 596 13.33 22.49 -18.38
N VAL A 597 13.56 21.50 -17.54
CA VAL A 597 14.32 21.62 -16.29
C VAL A 597 15.57 20.76 -16.39
N SER A 598 16.72 21.32 -16.07
CA SER A 598 18.01 20.62 -16.14
C SER A 598 18.52 20.32 -14.73
N TYR A 599 19.05 19.11 -14.55
CA TYR A 599 19.74 18.66 -13.35
C TYR A 599 21.14 18.18 -13.72
N TYR A 600 22.08 18.33 -12.80
CA TYR A 600 23.33 17.61 -12.86
C TYR A 600 23.42 16.62 -11.68
N PHE A 601 24.10 15.52 -11.92
CA PHE A 601 24.34 14.46 -10.96
C PHE A 601 25.82 14.39 -10.69
N LEU A 602 26.21 14.69 -9.46
CA LEU A 602 27.56 14.51 -8.97
C LEU A 602 27.65 13.10 -8.37
N THR A 603 28.52 12.27 -8.89
CA THR A 603 28.86 10.96 -8.33
C THR A 603 30.33 10.94 -7.97
N THR A 604 30.65 10.62 -6.71
CA THR A 604 32.04 10.59 -6.22
C THR A 604 32.24 9.42 -5.26
N ARG A 605 33.49 9.02 -5.05
CA ARG A 605 33.86 8.02 -4.07
C ARG A 605 34.83 8.60 -3.03
N ARG A 606 34.78 8.07 -1.82
CA ARG A 606 35.86 8.30 -0.86
C ARG A 606 37.10 7.55 -1.36
N GLY A 607 38.17 8.28 -1.70
CA GLY A 607 39.42 7.65 -2.11
C GLY A 607 40.01 6.82 -0.97
N THR A 608 40.49 5.62 -1.28
CA THR A 608 41.30 4.87 -0.32
C THR A 608 42.49 5.74 0.08
N SER A 609 42.54 6.19 1.31
CA SER A 609 43.78 6.74 1.87
C SER A 609 44.84 5.63 1.72
N ALA A 610 45.86 5.89 0.93
CA ALA A 610 47.01 5.03 0.92
C ALA A 610 47.48 4.94 2.38
N ARG A 611 47.18 3.82 3.03
CA ARG A 611 47.81 3.50 4.30
C ARG A 611 49.28 3.43 3.99
N ASP A 612 50.01 4.36 4.57
CA ASP A 612 51.47 4.34 4.56
C ASP A 612 51.90 2.93 5.03
N PRO A 613 52.65 2.14 4.25
CA PRO A 613 52.97 0.77 4.62
C PRO A 613 54.07 0.69 5.66
N LEU A 614 54.19 1.68 6.56
CA LEU A 614 55.18 1.73 7.62
C LEU A 614 54.58 2.32 8.93
N VAL A 615 53.93 1.49 9.74
CA VAL A 615 54.09 1.42 11.21
C VAL A 615 53.76 0.00 11.65
#